data_e18ed87f4052b5fcd1db86d59aadee77
#
_entry.id   e18ed87f4052b5fcd1db86d59aadee77
#
_cell.length_a   1.000
_cell.length_b   1.000
_cell.length_c   1.000
_cell.angle_alpha   90.00
_cell.angle_beta   90.00
_cell.angle_gamma   90.00
#
_symmetry.space_group_name_H-M   'P 1'
#
loop_
_entity.id
_entity.type
_entity.pdbx_description
1 polymer ?
#
loop_
_entity_poly.entity_id
_entity_poly.type
_entity_poly.pdbx_seq_one_letter_code
_entity_poly.pdbx_strand_id
1 'polypeptide(L)'
;MKRGLVGEIDMQQAVSARTPVHLWIVGILSLLWNCFGAYDYTMTKTQGAKYIATTMPGVDANAALAWINGMPMYAQVGWAVGVWLALLGSILLLIRSRWAVWSFGLSLVGAILSLGYQIALAPPMPGATASPMMKMMPVVIIVIAVALFLYARAMEKKGVLR
;
A
#
# COMPACT_ATOMS: atom_id res chain seq x y z
N MET A 1 1.10 50.79 -19.99
CA MET A 1 0.14 49.69 -20.22
C MET A 1 0.68 48.27 -20.00
N LYS A 2 1.90 48.07 -19.53
CA LYS A 2 2.51 46.72 -19.28
C LYS A 2 2.56 46.28 -17.82
N ARG A 3 2.23 47.16 -16.85
CA ARG A 3 2.25 46.80 -15.40
C ARG A 3 1.01 46.03 -14.90
N GLY A 4 -0.12 46.08 -15.60
CA GLY A 4 -1.34 45.35 -15.22
C GLY A 4 -1.25 43.85 -15.51
N LEU A 5 -0.64 43.45 -16.63
CA LEU A 5 -0.53 42.07 -17.06
C LEU A 5 0.40 41.22 -16.17
N VAL A 6 1.45 41.82 -15.60
CA VAL A 6 2.38 41.11 -14.70
C VAL A 6 1.70 40.80 -13.36
N GLY A 7 0.89 41.72 -12.85
CA GLY A 7 0.15 41.52 -11.59
C GLY A 7 -0.98 40.49 -11.70
N GLU A 8 -1.62 40.34 -12.86
CA GLU A 8 -2.66 39.32 -13.09
C GLU A 8 -2.06 37.92 -13.24
N ILE A 9 -0.88 37.80 -13.87
CA ILE A 9 -0.17 36.52 -13.99
C ILE A 9 0.30 36.02 -12.62
N ASP A 10 0.82 36.93 -11.78
CA ASP A 10 1.21 36.58 -10.40
C ASP A 10 0.02 36.20 -9.49
N MET A 11 -1.13 36.83 -9.66
CA MET A 11 -2.34 36.46 -8.90
C MET A 11 -2.95 35.13 -9.36
N GLN A 12 -2.84 34.76 -10.63
CA GLN A 12 -3.30 33.45 -11.12
C GLN A 12 -2.36 32.30 -10.70
N GLN A 13 -1.08 32.56 -10.51
CA GLN A 13 -0.13 31.57 -9.97
C GLN A 13 -0.26 31.40 -8.44
N ALA A 14 -0.80 32.39 -7.74
CA ALA A 14 -1.05 32.34 -6.29
C ALA A 14 -2.34 31.63 -5.89
N VAL A 15 -3.13 31.08 -6.82
CA VAL A 15 -4.20 30.14 -6.49
C VAL A 15 -3.56 28.82 -6.06
N SER A 16 -3.01 28.83 -4.84
CA SER A 16 -2.64 27.61 -4.11
C SER A 16 -3.79 26.63 -4.26
N ALA A 17 -3.55 25.53 -4.99
CA ALA A 17 -4.56 24.51 -5.23
C ALA A 17 -5.17 24.12 -3.88
N ARG A 18 -6.44 24.50 -3.65
CA ARG A 18 -7.15 24.19 -2.40
C ARG A 18 -7.10 22.68 -2.26
N THR A 19 -6.67 22.22 -1.09
CA THR A 19 -6.61 20.80 -0.79
C THR A 19 -8.02 20.23 -0.89
N PRO A 20 -8.29 19.33 -1.83
CA PRO A 20 -9.62 18.76 -1.99
C PRO A 20 -9.96 17.88 -0.80
N VAL A 21 -11.20 17.93 -0.31
CA VAL A 21 -11.65 17.12 0.84
C VAL A 21 -11.43 15.62 0.64
N HIS A 22 -11.59 15.14 -0.59
CA HIS A 22 -11.37 13.73 -0.92
C HIS A 22 -9.92 13.25 -0.65
N LEU A 23 -8.93 14.16 -0.63
CA LEU A 23 -7.55 13.78 -0.29
C LEU A 23 -7.45 13.33 1.17
N TRP A 24 -8.14 14.03 2.07
CA TRP A 24 -8.18 13.65 3.48
C TRP A 24 -8.91 12.33 3.69
N ILE A 25 -10.03 12.12 2.99
CA ILE A 25 -10.81 10.87 3.07
C ILE A 25 -9.95 9.70 2.58
N VAL A 26 -9.38 9.81 1.39
CA VAL A 26 -8.51 8.75 0.82
C VAL A 26 -7.27 8.55 1.68
N GLY A 27 -6.65 9.64 2.16
CA GLY A 27 -5.46 9.56 3.00
C GLY A 27 -5.72 8.84 4.33
N ILE A 28 -6.83 9.15 5.01
CA ILE A 28 -7.19 8.48 6.28
C ILE A 28 -7.55 7.02 6.04
N LEU A 29 -8.37 6.72 5.03
CA LEU A 29 -8.75 5.35 4.71
C LEU A 29 -7.54 4.50 4.31
N SER A 30 -6.62 5.06 3.50
CA SER A 30 -5.39 4.37 3.14
C SER A 30 -4.48 4.16 4.34
N LEU A 31 -4.39 5.13 5.25
CA LEU A 31 -3.59 5.01 6.47
C LEU A 31 -4.13 3.88 7.36
N LEU A 32 -5.44 3.82 7.60
CA LEU A 32 -6.07 2.76 8.40
C LEU A 32 -5.84 1.38 7.77
N TRP A 33 -6.04 1.26 6.45
CA TRP A 33 -5.79 0.02 5.72
C TRP A 33 -4.33 -0.44 5.83
N ASN A 34 -3.38 0.48 5.61
CA ASN A 34 -1.96 0.16 5.64
C ASN A 34 -1.42 -0.04 7.06
N CYS A 35 -2.01 0.61 8.08
CA CYS A 35 -1.73 0.28 9.49
C CYS A 35 -2.14 -1.15 9.82
N PHE A 36 -3.31 -1.61 9.35
CA PHE A 36 -3.71 -2.99 9.51
C PHE A 36 -2.73 -3.97 8.84
N GLY A 37 -2.30 -3.67 7.60
CA GLY A 37 -1.29 -4.48 6.91
C GLY A 37 0.06 -4.52 7.63
N ALA A 38 0.51 -3.38 8.17
CA ALA A 38 1.76 -3.31 8.94
C ALA A 38 1.66 -4.07 10.28
N TYR A 39 0.51 -4.01 10.93
CA TYR A 39 0.21 -4.79 12.12
C TYR A 39 0.25 -6.29 11.81
N ASP A 40 -0.48 -6.74 10.78
CA ASP A 40 -0.53 -8.14 10.35
C ASP A 40 0.87 -8.68 9.99
N TYR A 41 1.65 -7.92 9.22
CA TYR A 41 3.05 -8.25 8.91
C TYR A 41 3.89 -8.42 10.18
N THR A 42 3.81 -7.44 11.09
CA THR A 42 4.61 -7.44 12.31
C THR A 42 4.24 -8.62 13.22
N MET A 43 2.94 -8.87 13.39
CA MET A 43 2.45 -9.98 14.21
C MET A 43 2.82 -11.33 13.59
N THR A 44 2.72 -11.48 12.28
CA THR A 44 3.16 -12.70 11.59
C THR A 44 4.66 -12.96 11.80
N LYS A 45 5.50 -11.91 11.73
CA LYS A 45 6.95 -12.05 11.90
C LYS A 45 7.39 -12.24 13.35
N THR A 46 6.66 -11.69 14.32
CA THR A 46 7.05 -11.73 15.75
C THR A 46 6.39 -12.89 16.52
N GLN A 47 5.12 -13.19 16.24
CA GLN A 47 4.37 -14.22 16.94
C GLN A 47 4.22 -15.51 16.13
N GLY A 48 4.45 -15.47 14.83
CA GLY A 48 4.46 -16.64 13.94
C GLY A 48 3.18 -17.46 14.01
N ALA A 49 3.33 -18.79 14.26
CA ALA A 49 2.22 -19.73 14.28
C ALA A 49 1.12 -19.37 15.29
N LYS A 50 1.47 -18.75 16.43
CA LYS A 50 0.50 -18.32 17.43
C LYS A 50 -0.48 -17.29 16.85
N TYR A 51 0.01 -16.29 16.12
CA TYR A 51 -0.82 -15.29 15.47
C TYR A 51 -1.67 -15.90 14.34
N ILE A 52 -1.05 -16.74 13.49
CA ILE A 52 -1.76 -17.42 12.40
C ILE A 52 -2.92 -18.25 12.91
N ALA A 53 -2.73 -19.00 14.02
CA ALA A 53 -3.79 -19.82 14.63
C ALA A 53 -5.00 -18.98 15.07
N THR A 54 -4.81 -17.72 15.47
CA THR A 54 -5.90 -16.83 15.88
C THR A 54 -6.60 -16.14 14.71
N THR A 55 -5.86 -15.84 13.63
CA THR A 55 -6.40 -15.06 12.50
C THR A 55 -6.90 -15.92 11.35
N MET A 56 -6.43 -17.16 11.25
CA MET A 56 -6.80 -18.11 10.19
C MET A 56 -7.34 -19.43 10.79
N PRO A 57 -8.54 -19.42 11.38
CA PRO A 57 -9.11 -20.63 11.95
C PRO A 57 -9.32 -21.71 10.87
N GLY A 58 -8.94 -22.96 11.17
CA GLY A 58 -9.01 -24.08 10.24
C GLY A 58 -7.79 -24.28 9.34
N VAL A 59 -6.77 -23.42 9.45
CA VAL A 59 -5.47 -23.58 8.79
C VAL A 59 -4.47 -24.20 9.78
N ASP A 60 -3.63 -25.15 9.34
CA ASP A 60 -2.49 -25.57 10.16
C ASP A 60 -1.48 -24.43 10.24
N ALA A 61 -1.43 -23.80 11.41
CA ALA A 61 -0.61 -22.60 11.63
C ALA A 61 0.89 -22.85 11.46
N ASN A 62 1.38 -24.06 11.80
CA ASN A 62 2.78 -24.41 11.63
C ASN A 62 3.11 -24.63 10.17
N ALA A 63 2.25 -25.30 9.42
CA ALA A 63 2.41 -25.52 7.99
C ALA A 63 2.32 -24.19 7.22
N ALA A 64 1.41 -23.29 7.60
CA ALA A 64 1.30 -21.97 7.01
C ALA A 64 2.55 -21.09 7.30
N LEU A 65 3.05 -21.13 8.53
CA LEU A 65 4.28 -20.42 8.88
C LEU A 65 5.50 -20.97 8.12
N ALA A 66 5.61 -22.29 7.98
CA ALA A 66 6.66 -22.91 7.18
C ALA A 66 6.57 -22.50 5.71
N TRP A 67 5.36 -22.41 5.15
CA TRP A 67 5.11 -21.93 3.81
C TRP A 67 5.57 -20.47 3.64
N ILE A 68 5.21 -19.58 4.59
CA ILE A 68 5.62 -18.17 4.60
C ILE A 68 7.16 -18.05 4.66
N ASN A 69 7.80 -18.81 5.54
CA ASN A 69 9.25 -18.77 5.71
C ASN A 69 10.00 -19.42 4.52
N GLY A 70 9.35 -20.32 3.80
CA GLY A 70 9.87 -20.95 2.59
C GLY A 70 9.83 -20.07 1.34
N MET A 71 9.20 -18.87 1.40
CA MET A 71 9.22 -17.97 0.28
C MET A 71 10.65 -17.48 -0.03
N PRO A 72 11.00 -17.32 -1.32
CA PRO A 72 12.32 -16.81 -1.70
C PRO A 72 12.56 -15.40 -1.14
N MET A 73 13.84 -15.07 -0.92
CA MET A 73 14.22 -13.81 -0.28
C MET A 73 13.62 -12.58 -0.96
N TYR A 74 13.57 -12.54 -2.30
CA TYR A 74 12.98 -11.41 -3.03
C TYR A 74 11.49 -11.21 -2.72
N ALA A 75 10.75 -12.29 -2.51
CA ALA A 75 9.33 -12.23 -2.16
C ALA A 75 9.13 -11.77 -0.69
N GLN A 76 9.98 -12.23 0.22
CA GLN A 76 9.96 -11.79 1.62
C GLN A 76 10.35 -10.32 1.77
N VAL A 77 11.40 -9.87 1.08
CA VAL A 77 11.81 -8.46 1.03
C VAL A 77 10.72 -7.63 0.36
N GLY A 78 10.13 -8.14 -0.74
CA GLY A 78 9.00 -7.51 -1.42
C GLY A 78 7.82 -7.29 -0.48
N TRP A 79 7.50 -8.25 0.37
CA TRP A 79 6.44 -8.12 1.37
C TRP A 79 6.74 -7.00 2.38
N ALA A 80 7.94 -7.00 2.98
CA ALA A 80 8.36 -5.95 3.90
C ALA A 80 8.32 -4.56 3.26
N VAL A 81 8.93 -4.41 2.09
CA VAL A 81 8.97 -3.15 1.33
C VAL A 81 7.54 -2.71 0.95
N GLY A 82 6.71 -3.64 0.47
CA GLY A 82 5.32 -3.38 0.10
C GLY A 82 4.53 -2.78 1.25
N VAL A 83 4.59 -3.40 2.43
CA VAL A 83 3.84 -2.99 3.62
C VAL A 83 4.34 -1.67 4.19
N TRP A 84 5.64 -1.54 4.46
CA TRP A 84 6.17 -0.36 5.14
C TRP A 84 6.15 0.89 4.27
N LEU A 85 6.41 0.75 2.96
CA LEU A 85 6.31 1.89 2.04
C LEU A 85 4.87 2.26 1.72
N ALA A 86 3.89 1.35 1.79
CA ALA A 86 2.48 1.70 1.69
C ALA A 86 2.03 2.55 2.89
N LEU A 87 2.45 2.16 4.10
CA LEU A 87 2.17 2.93 5.32
C LEU A 87 2.82 4.32 5.26
N LEU A 88 4.11 4.39 4.92
CA LEU A 88 4.82 5.65 4.72
C LEU A 88 4.15 6.52 3.65
N GLY A 89 3.74 5.92 2.53
CA GLY A 89 3.03 6.59 1.44
C GLY A 89 1.72 7.24 1.90
N SER A 90 0.97 6.57 2.79
CA SER A 90 -0.26 7.13 3.35
C SER A 90 0.00 8.35 4.25
N ILE A 91 1.05 8.29 5.06
CA ILE A 91 1.48 9.43 5.89
C ILE A 91 1.92 10.60 4.99
N LEU A 92 2.76 10.31 4.00
CA LEU A 92 3.24 11.31 3.04
C LEU A 92 2.09 11.94 2.23
N LEU A 93 1.06 11.18 1.89
CA LEU A 93 -0.13 11.67 1.21
C LEU A 93 -0.89 12.67 2.09
N LEU A 94 -1.06 12.37 3.38
CA LEU A 94 -1.74 13.25 4.34
C LEU A 94 -0.97 14.55 4.58
N ILE A 95 0.36 14.52 4.67
CA ILE A 95 1.17 15.73 4.77
C ILE A 95 1.40 16.41 3.41
N ARG A 96 0.75 15.90 2.34
CA ARG A 96 0.78 16.45 0.98
C ARG A 96 2.18 16.46 0.35
N SER A 97 3.02 15.52 0.70
CA SER A 97 4.35 15.38 0.13
C SER A 97 4.32 14.65 -1.21
N ARG A 98 5.03 15.17 -2.22
CA ARG A 98 5.23 14.49 -3.52
C ARG A 98 5.93 13.14 -3.39
N TRP A 99 6.66 12.91 -2.31
CA TRP A 99 7.30 11.62 -2.03
C TRP A 99 6.31 10.47 -1.82
N ALA A 100 5.01 10.79 -1.58
CA ALA A 100 3.94 9.78 -1.54
C ALA A 100 3.89 8.94 -2.83
N VAL A 101 4.12 9.56 -3.99
CA VAL A 101 4.11 8.86 -5.29
C VAL A 101 5.21 7.81 -5.36
N TRP A 102 6.43 8.18 -4.96
CA TRP A 102 7.56 7.24 -4.93
C TRP A 102 7.37 6.13 -3.90
N SER A 103 6.85 6.48 -2.73
CA SER A 103 6.58 5.51 -1.67
C SER A 103 5.54 4.47 -2.11
N PHE A 104 4.40 4.90 -2.66
CA PHE A 104 3.40 3.98 -3.20
C PHE A 104 3.89 3.22 -4.43
N GLY A 105 4.71 3.85 -5.30
CA GLY A 105 5.29 3.17 -6.45
C GLY A 105 6.21 2.01 -6.06
N LEU A 106 7.13 2.25 -5.13
CA LEU A 106 8.02 1.21 -4.61
C LEU A 106 7.26 0.16 -3.80
N SER A 107 6.23 0.57 -3.03
CA SER A 107 5.34 -0.36 -2.35
C SER A 107 4.62 -1.30 -3.34
N LEU A 108 4.13 -0.77 -4.45
CA LEU A 108 3.49 -1.56 -5.50
C LEU A 108 4.46 -2.58 -6.11
N VAL A 109 5.71 -2.19 -6.38
CA VAL A 109 6.74 -3.13 -6.85
C VAL A 109 6.96 -4.24 -5.81
N GLY A 110 7.07 -3.89 -4.53
CA GLY A 110 7.19 -4.87 -3.45
C GLY A 110 5.99 -5.82 -3.36
N ALA A 111 4.78 -5.29 -3.48
CA ALA A 111 3.56 -6.09 -3.50
C ALA A 111 3.52 -7.05 -4.71
N ILE A 112 3.91 -6.60 -5.90
CA ILE A 112 3.97 -7.45 -7.09
C ILE A 112 5.00 -8.57 -6.92
N LEU A 113 6.18 -8.28 -6.35
CA LEU A 113 7.19 -9.30 -6.11
C LEU A 113 6.72 -10.36 -5.12
N SER A 114 6.06 -9.96 -4.04
CA SER A 114 5.59 -10.88 -3.00
C SER A 114 4.32 -11.62 -3.41
N LEU A 115 3.26 -10.89 -3.74
CA LEU A 115 1.96 -11.47 -4.08
C LEU A 115 1.98 -12.14 -5.46
N GLY A 116 2.75 -11.59 -6.41
CA GLY A 116 2.97 -12.23 -7.71
C GLY A 116 3.63 -13.59 -7.58
N TYR A 117 4.63 -13.73 -6.70
CA TYR A 117 5.18 -15.03 -6.36
C TYR A 117 4.12 -15.97 -5.77
N GLN A 118 3.32 -15.49 -4.81
CA GLN A 118 2.29 -16.30 -4.16
C GLN A 118 1.21 -16.77 -5.14
N ILE A 119 0.84 -15.94 -6.11
CA ILE A 119 -0.23 -16.25 -7.07
C ILE A 119 0.27 -17.18 -8.19
N ALA A 120 1.49 -16.94 -8.70
CA ALA A 120 1.95 -17.56 -9.94
C ALA A 120 2.96 -18.71 -9.75
N LEU A 121 3.74 -18.70 -8.68
CA LEU A 121 4.90 -19.58 -8.51
C LEU A 121 4.86 -20.42 -7.23
N ALA A 122 4.19 -19.96 -6.18
CA ALA A 122 4.15 -20.67 -4.92
C ALA A 122 3.21 -21.89 -4.99
N PRO A 123 3.54 -22.99 -4.29
CA PRO A 123 2.55 -24.02 -4.05
C PRO A 123 1.38 -23.46 -3.23
N PRO A 124 0.17 -24.02 -3.34
CA PRO A 124 -0.96 -23.56 -2.55
C PRO A 124 -0.63 -23.55 -1.06
N MET A 125 -0.98 -22.45 -0.38
CA MET A 125 -0.82 -22.38 1.08
C MET A 125 -1.69 -23.48 1.74
N PRO A 126 -1.17 -24.22 2.69
CA PRO A 126 -1.95 -25.24 3.41
C PRO A 126 -3.19 -24.63 4.05
N GLY A 127 -4.38 -25.19 3.74
CA GLY A 127 -5.67 -24.72 4.26
C GLY A 127 -6.29 -23.53 3.51
N ALA A 128 -5.56 -22.82 2.63
CA ALA A 128 -6.07 -21.69 1.87
C ALA A 128 -7.19 -22.06 0.87
N THR A 129 -7.33 -23.33 0.54
CA THR A 129 -8.41 -23.81 -0.35
C THR A 129 -9.79 -23.76 0.28
N ALA A 130 -9.89 -23.63 1.61
CA ALA A 130 -11.13 -23.63 2.36
C ALA A 130 -11.93 -22.32 2.27
N SER A 131 -11.29 -21.18 1.94
CA SER A 131 -11.95 -19.88 1.90
C SER A 131 -11.74 -19.13 0.58
N PRO A 132 -12.82 -18.82 -0.19
CA PRO A 132 -12.71 -17.96 -1.36
C PRO A 132 -12.11 -16.59 -1.05
N MET A 133 -12.33 -16.07 0.16
CA MET A 133 -11.81 -14.78 0.62
C MET A 133 -10.28 -14.77 0.66
N MET A 134 -9.66 -15.86 1.13
CA MET A 134 -8.19 -15.98 1.16
C MET A 134 -7.57 -15.93 -0.24
N LYS A 135 -8.24 -16.51 -1.24
CA LYS A 135 -7.78 -16.49 -2.63
C LYS A 135 -7.90 -15.10 -3.27
N MET A 136 -8.92 -14.33 -2.88
CA MET A 136 -9.16 -13.00 -3.45
C MET A 136 -8.30 -11.90 -2.80
N MET A 137 -7.87 -12.09 -1.55
CA MET A 137 -7.17 -11.05 -0.79
C MET A 137 -5.89 -10.52 -1.49
N PRO A 138 -5.01 -11.35 -2.08
CA PRO A 138 -3.85 -10.86 -2.81
C PRO A 138 -4.23 -9.94 -3.98
N VAL A 139 -5.28 -10.27 -4.70
CA VAL A 139 -5.78 -9.45 -5.83
C VAL A 139 -6.32 -8.11 -5.32
N VAL A 140 -7.10 -8.13 -4.24
CA VAL A 140 -7.64 -6.90 -3.61
C VAL A 140 -6.51 -5.98 -3.17
N ILE A 141 -5.47 -6.53 -2.55
CA ILE A 141 -4.29 -5.75 -2.10
C ILE A 141 -3.60 -5.08 -3.29
N ILE A 142 -3.37 -5.81 -4.38
CA ILE A 142 -2.75 -5.26 -5.60
C ILE A 142 -3.62 -4.15 -6.20
N VAL A 143 -4.93 -4.34 -6.30
CA VAL A 143 -5.86 -3.34 -6.84
C VAL A 143 -5.83 -2.07 -6.00
N ILE A 144 -5.86 -2.18 -4.68
CA ILE A 144 -5.77 -1.03 -3.77
C ILE A 144 -4.40 -0.33 -3.93
N ALA A 145 -3.30 -1.07 -4.01
CA ALA A 145 -1.97 -0.51 -4.19
C ALA A 145 -1.84 0.28 -5.50
N VAL A 146 -2.38 -0.27 -6.60
CA VAL A 146 -2.46 0.43 -7.91
C VAL A 146 -3.30 1.69 -7.79
N ALA A 147 -4.48 1.60 -7.17
CA ALA A 147 -5.39 2.74 -7.01
C ALA A 147 -4.73 3.87 -6.20
N LEU A 148 -4.05 3.56 -5.10
CA LEU A 148 -3.34 4.54 -4.27
C LEU A 148 -2.18 5.19 -5.02
N PHE A 149 -1.39 4.42 -5.77
CA PHE A 149 -0.32 4.95 -6.61
C PHE A 149 -0.86 5.91 -7.68
N LEU A 150 -1.89 5.50 -8.42
CA LEU A 150 -2.50 6.34 -9.45
C LEU A 150 -3.14 7.59 -8.87
N TYR A 151 -3.78 7.47 -7.70
CA TYR A 151 -4.36 8.58 -6.98
C TYR A 151 -3.29 9.60 -6.55
N ALA A 152 -2.21 9.14 -5.91
CA ALA A 152 -1.10 10.01 -5.50
C ALA A 152 -0.48 10.73 -6.71
N ARG A 153 -0.27 10.01 -7.82
CA ARG A 153 0.23 10.58 -9.07
C ARG A 153 -0.71 11.62 -9.69
N ALA A 154 -2.02 11.41 -9.60
CA ALA A 154 -3.01 12.38 -10.04
C ALA A 154 -2.99 13.65 -9.16
N MET A 155 -2.81 13.51 -7.85
CA MET A 155 -2.71 14.64 -6.93
C MET A 155 -1.41 15.43 -7.11
N GLU A 156 -0.30 14.77 -7.42
CA GLU A 156 0.96 15.41 -7.78
C GLU A 156 0.79 16.25 -9.06
N LYS A 157 0.23 15.68 -10.14
CA LYS A 157 -0.03 16.39 -11.39
C LYS A 157 -0.95 17.61 -11.23
N LYS A 158 -1.86 17.59 -10.26
CA LYS A 158 -2.74 18.72 -9.93
C LYS A 158 -2.07 19.76 -9.02
N GLY A 159 -0.78 19.60 -8.67
CA GLY A 159 -0.06 20.51 -7.77
C GLY A 159 -0.56 20.49 -6.32
N VAL A 160 -1.32 19.47 -5.92
CA VAL A 160 -1.82 19.31 -4.55
C VAL A 160 -0.73 18.76 -3.64
N LEU A 161 0.11 17.86 -4.14
CA LEU A 161 1.31 17.35 -3.45
C LEU A 161 2.50 18.24 -3.79
N ARG A 162 3.31 18.58 -2.78
CA ARG A 162 4.44 19.52 -2.86
C ARG A 162 5.76 18.87 -2.47
#